data_f8d3c01946c15b72300d962632b6bc81
#
_entry.id   f8d3c01946c15b72300d962632b6bc81
#
_cell.length_a   1.000
_cell.length_b   1.000
_cell.length_c   1.000
_cell.angle_alpha   90.00
_cell.angle_beta   90.00
_cell.angle_gamma   90.00
#
_symmetry.space_group_name_H-M   'P 1'
#
loop_
_entity.id
_entity.type
_entity.pdbx_description
1 polymer ?
#
loop_
_entity_poly.entity_id
_entity_poly.type
_entity_poly.pdbx_seq_one_letter_code
_entity_poly.pdbx_strand_id
1 'polypeptide(L)'
;MQVPMLDLKPQYEKIKDDIQREIAELCASQMFILGPKVEAFEQQAAAYCGARFACAVSSGSDALLMALMVEGIGPGDEVITHPSVSYTHLTLPTI
;
A
#
# COMPACT_ATOMS: atom_id res chain seq x y z
N MET A 1 -1.49 10.64 35.69
CA MET A 1 -1.80 10.91 34.27
C MET A 1 -1.15 9.82 33.44
N GLN A 2 -1.93 9.03 32.72
CA GLN A 2 -1.39 8.03 31.79
C GLN A 2 -1.25 8.70 30.41
N VAL A 3 -0.05 8.73 29.88
CA VAL A 3 0.21 9.20 28.52
C VAL A 3 0.42 7.95 27.66
N PRO A 4 -0.49 7.62 26.70
CA PRO A 4 -0.31 6.48 25.84
C PRO A 4 0.87 6.70 24.90
N MET A 5 1.60 5.62 24.58
CA MET A 5 2.72 5.68 23.61
C MET A 5 2.24 5.98 22.18
N LEU A 6 0.99 5.65 21.88
CA LEU A 6 0.35 5.90 20.58
C LEU A 6 -1.10 6.32 20.83
N ASP A 7 -1.50 7.45 20.26
CA ASP A 7 -2.88 7.91 20.21
C ASP A 7 -3.20 8.43 18.80
N LEU A 8 -3.98 7.66 18.04
CA LEU A 8 -4.39 7.98 16.68
C LEU A 8 -5.72 8.77 16.62
N LYS A 9 -6.40 8.97 17.75
CA LYS A 9 -7.70 9.66 17.78
C LYS A 9 -7.63 11.09 17.25
N PRO A 10 -6.63 11.93 17.64
CA PRO A 10 -6.55 13.29 17.12
C PRO A 10 -6.33 13.36 15.61
N GLN A 11 -5.62 12.37 15.03
CA GLN A 11 -5.45 12.25 13.59
C GLN A 11 -6.78 11.86 12.92
N TYR A 12 -7.44 10.85 13.46
CA TYR A 12 -8.71 10.37 12.92
C TYR A 12 -9.78 11.47 12.93
N GLU A 13 -9.91 12.24 14.01
CA GLU A 13 -10.89 13.33 14.11
C GLU A 13 -10.74 14.39 13.01
N LYS A 14 -9.54 14.57 12.48
CA LYS A 14 -9.28 15.52 11.39
C LYS A 14 -9.72 15.03 10.00
N ILE A 15 -9.75 13.71 9.82
CA ILE A 15 -9.95 13.10 8.49
C ILE A 15 -11.20 12.20 8.44
N LYS A 16 -11.92 12.04 9.56
CA LYS A 16 -13.04 11.10 9.64
C LYS A 16 -14.16 11.38 8.65
N ASP A 17 -14.51 12.65 8.48
CA ASP A 17 -15.62 13.03 7.59
C ASP A 17 -15.27 12.72 6.14
N ASP A 18 -14.03 12.96 5.74
CA ASP A 18 -13.54 12.60 4.41
C ASP A 18 -13.52 11.08 4.21
N ILE A 19 -13.01 10.33 5.19
CA ILE A 19 -12.99 8.85 5.13
C ILE A 19 -14.42 8.31 5.01
N GLN A 20 -15.34 8.79 5.83
CA GLN A 20 -16.73 8.32 5.83
C GLN A 20 -17.42 8.62 4.51
N ARG A 21 -17.20 9.79 3.94
CA ARG A 21 -17.72 10.17 2.63
C ARG A 21 -17.20 9.23 1.54
N GLU A 22 -15.87 9.03 1.47
CA GLU A 22 -15.24 8.16 0.48
C GLU A 22 -15.73 6.71 0.57
N ILE A 23 -15.88 6.19 1.80
CA ILE A 23 -16.42 4.84 2.02
C ILE A 23 -17.90 4.77 1.57
N ALA A 24 -18.73 5.76 1.92
CA ALA A 24 -20.13 5.78 1.53
C ALA A 24 -20.30 5.82 0.00
N GLU A 25 -19.51 6.64 -0.70
CA GLU A 25 -19.50 6.70 -2.16
C GLU A 25 -19.07 5.38 -2.78
N LEU A 26 -18.02 4.76 -2.24
CA LEU A 26 -17.53 3.46 -2.71
C LEU A 26 -18.60 2.38 -2.54
N CYS A 27 -19.24 2.33 -1.37
CA CYS A 27 -20.33 1.38 -1.11
C CYS A 27 -21.54 1.63 -2.03
N ALA A 28 -21.89 2.88 -2.30
CA ALA A 28 -22.99 3.22 -3.21
C ALA A 28 -22.69 2.81 -4.66
N SER A 29 -21.44 2.96 -5.11
CA SER A 29 -21.02 2.59 -6.46
C SER A 29 -20.85 1.09 -6.66
N GLN A 30 -20.62 0.31 -5.60
CA GLN A 30 -20.29 -1.12 -5.60
C GLN A 30 -19.01 -1.46 -6.42
N MET A 31 -18.21 -0.48 -6.78
CA MET A 31 -16.99 -0.66 -7.58
C MET A 31 -15.76 -0.83 -6.67
N PHE A 32 -15.69 -1.96 -5.96
CA PHE A 32 -14.66 -2.22 -4.94
C PHE A 32 -13.31 -2.65 -5.52
N ILE A 33 -13.28 -3.26 -6.70
CA ILE A 33 -12.07 -3.83 -7.29
C ILE A 33 -11.74 -3.06 -8.57
N LEU A 34 -10.50 -2.55 -8.65
CA LEU A 34 -9.99 -1.82 -9.82
C LEU A 34 -10.95 -0.73 -10.33
N GLY A 35 -11.66 -0.09 -9.40
CA GLY A 35 -12.62 0.96 -9.71
C GLY A 35 -11.98 2.35 -9.82
N PRO A 36 -12.79 3.38 -10.10
CA PRO A 36 -12.31 4.76 -10.27
C PRO A 36 -11.54 5.33 -9.07
N LYS A 37 -11.84 4.86 -7.86
CA LYS A 37 -11.10 5.28 -6.65
C LYS A 37 -9.67 4.76 -6.64
N VAL A 38 -9.44 3.53 -7.13
CA VAL A 38 -8.09 2.95 -7.27
C VAL A 38 -7.31 3.72 -8.33
N GLU A 39 -7.91 3.97 -9.48
CA GLU A 39 -7.29 4.74 -10.56
C GLU A 39 -6.91 6.15 -10.10
N ALA A 40 -7.80 6.85 -9.41
CA ALA A 40 -7.52 8.17 -8.85
C ALA A 40 -6.38 8.13 -7.82
N PHE A 41 -6.32 7.09 -6.99
CA PHE A 41 -5.23 6.90 -6.04
C PHE A 41 -3.91 6.68 -6.75
N GLU A 42 -3.86 5.83 -7.78
CA GLU A 42 -2.64 5.58 -8.57
C GLU A 42 -2.11 6.86 -9.21
N GLN A 43 -2.99 7.67 -9.80
CA GLN A 43 -2.62 8.96 -10.39
C GLN A 43 -2.04 9.93 -9.35
N GLN A 44 -2.68 10.05 -8.19
CA GLN A 44 -2.23 10.91 -7.10
C GLN A 44 -0.91 10.42 -6.50
N ALA A 45 -0.76 9.11 -6.28
CA ALA A 45 0.47 8.51 -5.78
C ALA A 45 1.64 8.72 -6.75
N ALA A 46 1.42 8.51 -8.04
CA ALA A 46 2.43 8.78 -9.07
C ALA A 46 2.87 10.26 -9.05
N ALA A 47 1.91 11.18 -9.02
CA ALA A 47 2.19 12.62 -8.95
C ALA A 47 2.96 13.01 -7.68
N TYR A 48 2.54 12.48 -6.53
CA TYR A 48 3.19 12.75 -5.24
C TYR A 48 4.64 12.25 -5.20
N CYS A 49 4.89 11.06 -5.76
CA CYS A 49 6.23 10.46 -5.80
C CYS A 49 7.11 10.99 -6.96
N GLY A 50 6.58 11.83 -7.86
CA GLY A 50 7.28 12.25 -9.07
C GLY A 50 7.53 11.11 -10.05
N ALA A 51 6.76 10.02 -9.97
CA ALA A 51 6.84 8.87 -10.86
C ALA A 51 5.92 9.04 -12.06
N ARG A 52 6.23 8.34 -13.16
CA ARG A 52 5.37 8.37 -14.36
C ARG A 52 4.08 7.56 -14.16
N PHE A 53 4.16 6.49 -13.38
CA PHE A 53 3.06 5.58 -13.11
C PHE A 53 3.12 5.11 -11.67
N ALA A 54 1.98 4.70 -11.13
CA ALA A 54 1.84 3.94 -9.91
C ALA A 54 0.85 2.80 -10.19
N CYS A 55 1.04 1.67 -9.53
CA CYS A 55 0.16 0.51 -9.64
C CYS A 55 -0.24 0.07 -8.23
N ALA A 56 -1.53 0.04 -7.96
CA ALA A 56 -2.05 -0.46 -6.71
C ALA A 56 -2.04 -1.99 -6.71
N VAL A 57 -1.62 -2.57 -5.61
CA VAL A 57 -1.56 -4.02 -5.39
C VAL A 57 -2.24 -4.38 -4.08
N SER A 58 -2.54 -5.66 -3.87
CA SER A 58 -3.31 -6.15 -2.73
C SER A 58 -2.59 -6.05 -1.39
N SER A 59 -1.25 -6.03 -1.40
CA SER A 59 -0.43 -5.95 -0.19
C SER A 59 0.97 -5.43 -0.48
N GLY A 60 1.68 -5.02 0.57
CA GLY A 60 3.09 -4.66 0.46
C GLY A 60 3.98 -5.85 0.06
N SER A 61 3.61 -7.07 0.42
CA SER A 61 4.30 -8.28 -0.01
C SER A 61 4.18 -8.48 -1.53
N ASP A 62 2.98 -8.29 -2.07
CA ASP A 62 2.76 -8.36 -3.51
C ASP A 62 3.55 -7.27 -4.26
N ALA A 63 3.61 -6.06 -3.69
CA ALA A 63 4.41 -4.98 -4.28
C ALA A 63 5.88 -5.36 -4.42
N LEU A 64 6.48 -5.94 -3.38
CA LEU A 64 7.87 -6.38 -3.41
C LEU A 64 8.07 -7.58 -4.36
N LEU A 65 7.16 -8.54 -4.34
CA LEU A 65 7.20 -9.68 -5.24
C LEU A 65 7.12 -9.24 -6.70
N MET A 66 6.17 -8.39 -7.03
CA MET A 66 6.01 -7.88 -8.39
C MET A 66 7.23 -7.08 -8.85
N ALA A 67 7.85 -6.29 -7.97
CA ALA A 67 9.09 -5.57 -8.28
C ALA A 67 10.21 -6.55 -8.66
N LEU A 68 10.40 -7.61 -7.90
CA LEU A 68 11.40 -8.64 -8.22
C LEU A 68 11.09 -9.37 -9.54
N MET A 69 9.83 -9.69 -9.78
CA MET A 69 9.39 -10.34 -11.02
C MET A 69 9.64 -9.46 -12.25
N VAL A 70 9.38 -8.16 -12.16
CA VAL A 70 9.61 -7.21 -13.26
C VAL A 70 11.10 -7.10 -13.59
N GLU A 71 11.96 -7.14 -12.57
CA GLU A 71 13.42 -7.15 -12.75
C GLU A 71 13.97 -8.51 -13.19
N GLY A 72 13.13 -9.53 -13.31
CA GLY A 72 13.52 -10.88 -13.72
C GLY A 72 14.33 -11.65 -12.67
N ILE A 73 14.25 -11.23 -11.41
CA ILE A 73 14.97 -11.86 -10.30
C ILE A 73 14.29 -13.17 -9.94
N GLY A 74 15.07 -14.26 -9.88
CA GLY A 74 14.59 -15.60 -9.64
C GLY A 74 15.61 -16.51 -8.95
N PRO A 75 15.40 -17.82 -8.99
CA PRO A 75 16.30 -18.77 -8.34
C PRO A 75 17.75 -18.64 -8.79
N GLY A 76 18.65 -18.43 -7.83
CA GLY A 76 20.08 -18.22 -8.05
C GLY A 76 20.52 -16.76 -8.00
N ASP A 77 19.60 -15.82 -7.98
CA ASP A 77 19.89 -14.40 -7.80
C ASP A 77 19.95 -14.03 -6.31
N GLU A 78 20.70 -12.98 -6.01
CA GLU A 78 20.86 -12.47 -4.65
C GLU A 78 20.21 -11.08 -4.52
N VAL A 79 19.48 -10.88 -3.42
CA VAL A 79 18.82 -9.58 -3.10
C VAL A 79 19.31 -9.11 -1.74
N ILE A 80 19.90 -7.91 -1.69
CA ILE A 80 20.30 -7.28 -0.45
C ILE A 80 19.09 -6.54 0.13
N THR A 81 18.73 -6.87 1.35
CA THR A 81 17.60 -6.26 2.03
C THR A 81 17.92 -5.98 3.50
N HIS A 82 16.99 -5.37 4.19
CA HIS A 82 17.13 -4.85 5.53
C HIS A 82 16.39 -5.76 6.54
N PRO A 83 16.98 -6.13 7.69
CA PRO A 83 16.42 -7.12 8.61
C PRO A 83 15.29 -6.60 9.50
N SER A 84 15.03 -5.31 9.54
CA SER A 84 14.09 -4.66 10.47
C SER A 84 12.66 -4.57 9.94
N VAL A 85 12.27 -5.41 9.01
CA VAL A 85 10.93 -5.39 8.42
C VAL A 85 10.25 -6.73 8.65
N SER A 86 8.95 -6.73 8.85
CA SER A 86 8.17 -7.91 9.14
C SER A 86 8.21 -8.98 8.02
N TYR A 87 7.37 -9.93 8.04
CA TYR A 87 7.21 -11.16 7.25
C TYR A 87 7.69 -11.18 5.79
N THR A 88 7.87 -10.04 5.16
CA THR A 88 8.24 -9.93 3.74
C THR A 88 9.57 -10.59 3.42
N HIS A 89 10.50 -10.62 4.37
CA HIS A 89 11.80 -11.28 4.19
C HIS A 89 11.73 -12.80 4.27
N LEU A 90 10.75 -13.30 5.02
CA LEU A 90 10.59 -14.73 5.25
C LEU A 90 9.87 -15.43 4.09
N THR A 91 9.13 -14.68 3.30
CA THR A 91 8.36 -15.20 2.17
C THR A 91 9.09 -15.12 0.84
N LEU A 92 9.96 -14.14 0.66
CA LEU A 92 10.76 -13.98 -0.57
C LEU A 92 11.73 -15.14 -0.86
N PRO A 93 12.38 -15.77 0.13
CA PRO A 93 13.28 -16.90 -0.14
C PRO A 93 12.58 -18.19 -0.53
N THR A 94 11.26 -18.25 -0.48
CA THR A 94 10.46 -19.46 -0.79
C THR A 94 9.87 -19.45 -2.20
N ILE A 95 10.22 -18.48 -2.99
CA ILE A 95 9.84 -18.41 -4.41
C ILE A 95 11.02 -18.95 -5.29
#